data_2c4d1a20242f73bbeb10b783959e9434
#
_entry.id   2c4d1a20242f73bbeb10b783959e9434
#
_cell.length_a   1.000
_cell.length_b   1.000
_cell.length_c   1.000
_cell.angle_alpha   90.00
_cell.angle_beta   90.00
_cell.angle_gamma   90.00
#
_symmetry.space_group_name_H-M   'P 1'
#
loop_
_entity.id
_entity.type
_entity.pdbx_description
1 polymer ?
#
loop_
_entity_poly.entity_id
_entity_poly.type
_entity_poly.pdbx_seq_one_letter_code
_entity_poly.pdbx_strand_id
1 'polypeptide(L)'
;MTRKALLLIVGVLFVFGTMGTASAETLELLTWKGYAPKNLVDKFQSETGITVKVTYTNNEEMIAKLRATRGAGFDLAQPSQDRISSVQAKYKIYQPIDLSKIKKDQIISSMLDAVKMNTMVNGKPHAVPFCWGTSGLVVNKTVAPNASDYSDLLNAFYNGRVSYRLKRPTLIALAFAMGDDPFKKYSDPAAYQMLMDKVGQAMMDGKPFVKNYWTNGDALLQSMRSGEVHVAMAWDGAGWKLHDENPDIDFVAPASGALGWIDTFALPAKAKNVAGAYKWINFMLRAENAAAFTNMEKYGTASAGATKMLDASVRGNFERTFPMKDIDNIKWYPPVPAALESMEGKILDKVKAAN
;
A
#
# COMPACT_ATOMS: atom_id res chain seq x y z
N MET A 1 58.41 16.13 -74.97
CA MET A 1 58.47 16.45 -73.52
C MET A 1 57.05 16.57 -73.04
N THR A 2 56.51 15.50 -72.49
CA THR A 2 55.11 15.42 -72.05
C THR A 2 55.08 15.33 -70.55
N ARG A 3 54.53 16.35 -69.86
CA ARG A 3 54.31 16.39 -68.42
C ARG A 3 52.95 15.64 -68.09
N LYS A 4 53.07 14.55 -67.37
CA LYS A 4 51.91 13.86 -66.76
C LYS A 4 51.52 14.57 -65.44
N ALA A 5 50.34 15.11 -65.40
CA ALA A 5 49.75 15.63 -64.17
C ALA A 5 49.09 14.45 -63.34
N LEU A 6 49.53 14.32 -62.10
CA LEU A 6 49.02 13.33 -61.17
C LEU A 6 47.90 13.98 -60.35
N LEU A 7 46.62 13.55 -60.56
CA LEU A 7 45.49 13.98 -59.74
C LEU A 7 45.47 13.14 -58.48
N LEU A 8 45.61 13.76 -57.30
CA LEU A 8 45.41 13.17 -55.99
C LEU A 8 43.90 13.35 -55.64
N ILE A 9 43.17 12.25 -55.62
CA ILE A 9 41.76 12.24 -55.09
C ILE A 9 41.86 11.98 -53.59
N VAL A 10 41.60 13.03 -52.78
CA VAL A 10 41.43 12.90 -51.32
C VAL A 10 39.98 12.45 -51.08
N GLY A 11 39.82 11.17 -50.75
CA GLY A 11 38.52 10.60 -50.33
C GLY A 11 38.22 11.01 -48.88
N VAL A 12 37.28 11.91 -48.66
CA VAL A 12 36.72 12.22 -47.34
C VAL A 12 35.73 11.13 -46.98
N LEU A 13 36.11 10.22 -46.09
CA LEU A 13 35.19 9.26 -45.48
C LEU A 13 34.29 9.99 -44.48
N PHE A 14 33.03 10.27 -44.85
CA PHE A 14 32.01 10.65 -43.94
C PHE A 14 31.57 9.42 -43.14
N VAL A 15 32.06 9.30 -41.89
CA VAL A 15 31.50 8.34 -40.90
C VAL A 15 30.13 8.89 -40.44
N PHE A 16 29.08 8.44 -41.07
CA PHE A 16 27.73 8.62 -40.53
C PHE A 16 27.60 7.78 -39.27
N GLY A 17 27.88 8.37 -38.11
CA GLY A 17 27.50 7.82 -36.84
C GLY A 17 25.97 7.73 -36.82
N THR A 18 25.41 6.51 -36.90
CA THR A 18 24.03 6.27 -36.62
C THR A 18 23.79 6.61 -35.14
N MET A 19 23.31 7.83 -34.85
CA MET A 19 22.69 8.13 -33.58
C MET A 19 21.44 7.27 -33.52
N GLY A 20 21.58 6.06 -32.96
CA GLY A 20 20.44 5.25 -32.56
C GLY A 20 19.62 6.10 -31.58
N THR A 21 18.43 6.47 -31.99
CA THR A 21 17.44 7.04 -31.06
C THR A 21 17.22 5.98 -29.98
N ALA A 22 17.91 6.13 -28.84
CA ALA A 22 17.61 5.33 -27.67
C ALA A 22 16.13 5.59 -27.35
N SER A 23 15.28 4.63 -27.65
CA SER A 23 13.89 4.68 -27.19
C SER A 23 13.93 4.91 -25.69
N ALA A 24 13.31 5.99 -25.22
CA ALA A 24 13.27 6.30 -23.80
C ALA A 24 12.75 5.06 -23.06
N GLU A 25 13.57 4.53 -22.16
CA GLU A 25 13.23 3.36 -21.35
C GLU A 25 11.99 3.71 -20.50
N THR A 26 10.98 2.84 -20.48
CA THR A 26 9.76 3.07 -19.72
C THR A 26 9.67 2.09 -18.55
N LEU A 27 9.23 2.57 -17.39
CA LEU A 27 8.86 1.78 -16.21
C LEU A 27 7.34 1.83 -16.04
N GLU A 28 6.68 0.68 -16.23
CA GLU A 28 5.23 0.53 -16.02
C GLU A 28 4.97 0.14 -14.55
N LEU A 29 4.46 1.09 -13.76
CA LEU A 29 4.23 0.96 -12.31
C LEU A 29 2.75 0.71 -12.02
N LEU A 30 2.45 -0.35 -11.25
CA LEU A 30 1.12 -0.70 -10.76
C LEU A 30 1.07 -0.45 -9.25
N THR A 31 0.38 0.60 -8.80
CA THR A 31 0.52 1.10 -7.44
C THR A 31 -0.75 1.73 -6.87
N TRP A 32 -0.73 2.07 -5.59
CA TRP A 32 -1.77 2.82 -4.92
C TRP A 32 -1.70 4.31 -5.28
N LYS A 33 -2.84 5.00 -5.21
CA LYS A 33 -2.87 6.45 -5.33
C LYS A 33 -2.03 7.07 -4.19
N GLY A 34 -1.18 8.03 -4.54
CA GLY A 34 -0.24 8.67 -3.63
C GLY A 34 1.16 8.02 -3.58
N TYR A 35 1.33 6.75 -3.98
CA TYR A 35 2.62 6.05 -3.85
C TYR A 35 3.68 6.42 -4.90
N ALA A 36 3.29 7.14 -5.93
CA ALA A 36 4.18 7.72 -6.94
C ALA A 36 3.90 9.22 -7.07
N PRO A 37 4.28 10.04 -6.06
CA PRO A 37 4.05 11.48 -6.10
C PRO A 37 4.79 12.12 -7.27
N LYS A 38 4.14 13.09 -7.90
CA LYS A 38 4.65 13.70 -9.15
C LYS A 38 6.08 14.23 -9.03
N ASN A 39 6.40 14.90 -7.94
CA ASN A 39 7.76 15.44 -7.71
C ASN A 39 8.83 14.35 -7.62
N LEU A 40 8.52 13.18 -7.04
CA LEU A 40 9.44 12.04 -6.99
C LEU A 40 9.52 11.33 -8.34
N VAL A 41 8.41 11.23 -9.07
CA VAL A 41 8.42 10.74 -10.46
C VAL A 41 9.29 11.63 -11.35
N ASP A 42 9.08 12.95 -11.31
CA ASP A 42 9.86 13.91 -12.10
C ASP A 42 11.36 13.85 -11.75
N LYS A 43 11.68 13.76 -10.46
CA LYS A 43 13.06 13.60 -9.98
C LYS A 43 13.70 12.31 -10.48
N PHE A 44 13.00 11.19 -10.41
CA PHE A 44 13.50 9.90 -10.92
C PHE A 44 13.73 9.94 -12.43
N GLN A 45 12.79 10.49 -13.19
CA GLN A 45 12.93 10.65 -14.64
C GLN A 45 14.11 11.53 -15.01
N SER A 46 14.33 12.63 -14.29
CA SER A 46 15.48 13.51 -14.48
C SER A 46 16.80 12.83 -14.17
N GLU A 47 16.87 12.01 -13.11
CA GLU A 47 18.11 11.33 -12.69
C GLU A 47 18.47 10.14 -13.59
N THR A 48 17.46 9.47 -14.19
CA THR A 48 17.67 8.17 -14.85
C THR A 48 17.40 8.15 -16.34
N GLY A 49 16.67 9.13 -16.86
CA GLY A 49 16.15 9.14 -18.23
C GLY A 49 15.00 8.15 -18.47
N ILE A 50 14.53 7.44 -17.42
CA ILE A 50 13.46 6.44 -17.52
C ILE A 50 12.11 7.14 -17.34
N THR A 51 11.22 7.03 -18.32
CA THR A 51 9.83 7.52 -18.21
C THR A 51 9.02 6.60 -17.31
N VAL A 52 8.33 7.15 -16.30
CA VAL A 52 7.47 6.36 -15.40
C VAL A 52 6.01 6.51 -15.82
N LYS A 53 5.35 5.39 -16.11
CA LYS A 53 3.91 5.32 -16.33
C LYS A 53 3.23 4.66 -15.14
N VAL A 54 2.27 5.37 -14.55
CA VAL A 54 1.62 4.95 -13.31
C VAL A 54 0.20 4.50 -13.57
N THR A 55 -0.12 3.28 -13.12
CA THR A 55 -1.49 2.76 -13.05
C THR A 55 -1.90 2.65 -11.60
N TYR A 56 -2.90 3.41 -11.19
CA TYR A 56 -3.43 3.36 -9.82
C TYR A 56 -4.44 2.23 -9.65
N THR A 57 -4.39 1.58 -8.49
CA THR A 57 -5.19 0.40 -8.18
C THR A 57 -5.24 0.12 -6.67
N ASN A 58 -5.88 -0.98 -6.28
CA ASN A 58 -5.85 -1.56 -4.92
C ASN A 58 -5.42 -3.03 -4.99
N ASN A 59 -5.25 -3.72 -3.84
CA ASN A 59 -4.77 -5.10 -3.81
C ASN A 59 -5.59 -6.05 -4.68
N GLU A 60 -6.92 -6.02 -4.59
CA GLU A 60 -7.81 -6.93 -5.31
C GLU A 60 -7.69 -6.73 -6.81
N GLU A 61 -7.73 -5.49 -7.27
CA GLU A 61 -7.60 -5.13 -8.68
C GLU A 61 -6.19 -5.40 -9.21
N MET A 62 -5.14 -5.11 -8.42
CA MET A 62 -3.74 -5.40 -8.76
C MET A 62 -3.56 -6.90 -9.03
N ILE A 63 -4.02 -7.74 -8.10
CA ILE A 63 -3.97 -9.19 -8.23
C ILE A 63 -4.79 -9.65 -9.44
N ALA A 64 -5.99 -9.11 -9.65
CA ALA A 64 -6.83 -9.47 -10.78
C ALA A 64 -6.17 -9.11 -12.12
N LYS A 65 -5.60 -7.90 -12.26
CA LYS A 65 -4.87 -7.46 -13.47
C LYS A 65 -3.66 -8.37 -13.76
N LEU A 66 -2.83 -8.63 -12.74
CA LEU A 66 -1.66 -9.49 -12.89
C LEU A 66 -2.03 -10.95 -13.21
N ARG A 67 -3.13 -11.46 -12.65
CA ARG A 67 -3.65 -12.80 -13.01
C ARG A 67 -4.12 -12.87 -14.46
N ALA A 68 -4.91 -11.89 -14.90
CA ALA A 68 -5.43 -11.85 -16.27
C ALA A 68 -4.30 -11.82 -17.31
N THR A 69 -3.19 -11.16 -17.02
CA THR A 69 -2.03 -11.04 -17.92
C THR A 69 -0.92 -12.06 -17.62
N ARG A 70 -1.10 -12.94 -16.63
CA ARG A 70 -0.05 -13.85 -16.13
C ARG A 70 1.25 -13.12 -15.75
N GLY A 71 1.09 -11.96 -15.09
CA GLY A 71 2.20 -11.10 -14.64
C GLY A 71 2.85 -10.25 -15.73
N ALA A 72 2.18 -10.03 -16.88
CA ALA A 72 2.66 -9.11 -17.91
C ALA A 72 2.01 -7.73 -17.81
N GLY A 73 2.58 -6.75 -18.52
CA GLY A 73 2.04 -5.39 -18.67
C GLY A 73 2.53 -4.39 -17.65
N PHE A 74 3.22 -4.84 -16.61
CA PHE A 74 3.82 -3.99 -15.57
C PHE A 74 5.22 -4.48 -15.23
N ASP A 75 6.07 -3.56 -14.75
CA ASP A 75 7.45 -3.85 -14.38
C ASP A 75 7.65 -3.87 -12.87
N LEU A 76 6.82 -3.13 -12.14
CA LEU A 76 6.81 -3.09 -10.69
C LEU A 76 5.39 -2.99 -10.17
N ALA A 77 5.08 -3.74 -9.12
CA ALA A 77 3.80 -3.72 -8.41
C ALA A 77 4.03 -3.46 -6.91
N GLN A 78 3.04 -2.84 -6.25
CA GLN A 78 3.14 -2.49 -4.84
C GLN A 78 1.99 -3.09 -4.00
N PRO A 79 1.92 -4.44 -3.89
CA PRO A 79 0.94 -5.11 -3.05
C PRO A 79 1.31 -5.05 -1.57
N SER A 80 0.33 -5.24 -0.68
CA SER A 80 0.59 -5.47 0.74
C SER A 80 1.24 -6.85 0.95
N GLN A 81 2.14 -6.96 1.92
CA GLN A 81 2.96 -8.15 2.15
C GLN A 81 2.14 -9.43 2.39
N ASP A 82 1.01 -9.30 3.08
CA ASP A 82 0.11 -10.40 3.42
C ASP A 82 -0.62 -11.02 2.20
N ARG A 83 -0.57 -10.33 1.05
CA ARG A 83 -1.24 -10.71 -0.19
C ARG A 83 -0.33 -11.38 -1.22
N ILE A 84 0.93 -11.64 -0.89
CA ILE A 84 1.93 -12.11 -1.88
C ILE A 84 2.07 -13.63 -1.89
N SER A 85 2.39 -14.25 -0.74
CA SER A 85 2.81 -15.66 -0.71
C SER A 85 1.74 -16.63 -1.22
N SER A 86 0.48 -16.50 -0.77
CA SER A 86 -0.61 -17.37 -1.22
C SER A 86 -0.97 -17.16 -2.69
N VAL A 87 -0.98 -15.90 -3.13
CA VAL A 87 -1.24 -15.52 -4.53
C VAL A 87 -0.13 -16.03 -5.45
N GLN A 88 1.13 -15.88 -5.03
CA GLN A 88 2.28 -16.37 -5.79
C GLN A 88 2.30 -17.89 -5.87
N ALA A 89 2.05 -18.59 -4.77
CA ALA A 89 1.98 -20.04 -4.75
C ALA A 89 0.94 -20.60 -5.75
N LYS A 90 -0.22 -19.94 -5.83
CA LYS A 90 -1.35 -20.36 -6.67
C LYS A 90 -1.23 -19.90 -8.12
N TYR A 91 -0.88 -18.64 -8.36
CA TYR A 91 -1.03 -17.99 -9.68
C TYR A 91 0.30 -17.68 -10.36
N LYS A 92 1.42 -17.72 -9.64
CA LYS A 92 2.77 -17.48 -10.18
C LYS A 92 2.89 -16.14 -10.93
N ILE A 93 2.28 -15.09 -10.40
CA ILE A 93 2.21 -13.76 -11.04
C ILE A 93 3.35 -12.83 -10.68
N TYR A 94 4.19 -13.21 -9.72
CA TYR A 94 5.40 -12.49 -9.34
C TYR A 94 6.66 -13.34 -9.63
N GLN A 95 7.80 -12.69 -9.75
CA GLN A 95 9.10 -13.34 -9.79
C GLN A 95 9.85 -13.09 -8.48
N PRO A 96 10.81 -13.96 -8.10
CA PRO A 96 11.65 -13.72 -6.93
C PRO A 96 12.40 -12.41 -7.06
N ILE A 97 12.56 -11.70 -5.92
CA ILE A 97 13.35 -10.50 -5.86
C ILE A 97 14.81 -10.83 -5.56
N ASP A 98 15.74 -10.24 -6.34
CA ASP A 98 17.18 -10.38 -6.13
C ASP A 98 17.65 -9.32 -5.13
N LEU A 99 17.85 -9.74 -3.88
CA LEU A 99 18.29 -8.86 -2.79
C LEU A 99 19.72 -8.32 -2.96
N SER A 100 20.52 -8.84 -3.92
CA SER A 100 21.84 -8.29 -4.22
C SER A 100 21.76 -6.96 -4.99
N LYS A 101 20.63 -6.70 -5.66
CA LYS A 101 20.35 -5.45 -6.39
C LYS A 101 19.71 -4.37 -5.53
N ILE A 102 19.41 -4.69 -4.26
CA ILE A 102 18.81 -3.76 -3.30
C ILE A 102 19.89 -3.22 -2.36
N LYS A 103 19.88 -1.91 -2.14
CA LYS A 103 20.71 -1.24 -1.13
C LYS A 103 20.13 -1.49 0.27
N LYS A 104 20.47 -2.62 0.86
CA LYS A 104 19.89 -3.11 2.14
C LYS A 104 20.18 -2.17 3.31
N ASP A 105 21.30 -1.46 3.28
CA ASP A 105 21.69 -0.43 4.24
C ASP A 105 20.70 0.75 4.30
N GLN A 106 19.90 0.93 3.25
CA GLN A 106 18.84 1.93 3.21
C GLN A 106 17.52 1.44 3.84
N ILE A 107 17.40 0.19 4.26
CA ILE A 107 16.15 -0.41 4.73
C ILE A 107 16.26 -0.73 6.23
N ILE A 108 15.18 -0.48 6.98
CA ILE A 108 15.04 -0.95 8.36
C ILE A 108 15.12 -2.48 8.36
N SER A 109 16.15 -3.05 8.98
CA SER A 109 16.47 -4.49 8.89
C SER A 109 15.33 -5.38 9.36
N SER A 110 14.69 -5.05 10.48
CA SER A 110 13.55 -5.81 11.01
C SER A 110 12.36 -5.85 10.04
N MET A 111 12.09 -4.76 9.31
CA MET A 111 11.05 -4.74 8.27
C MET A 111 11.44 -5.56 7.05
N LEU A 112 12.71 -5.48 6.64
CA LEU A 112 13.20 -6.32 5.53
C LEU A 112 13.07 -7.80 5.85
N ASP A 113 13.44 -8.23 7.08
CA ASP A 113 13.34 -9.62 7.50
C ASP A 113 11.89 -10.08 7.62
N ALA A 114 10.99 -9.25 8.16
CA ALA A 114 9.56 -9.55 8.24
C ALA A 114 8.93 -9.73 6.85
N VAL A 115 9.16 -8.79 5.93
CA VAL A 115 8.63 -8.89 4.55
C VAL A 115 9.23 -10.07 3.81
N LYS A 116 10.54 -10.31 3.95
CA LYS A 116 11.20 -11.48 3.38
C LYS A 116 10.55 -12.79 3.83
N MET A 117 10.29 -12.94 5.16
CA MET A 117 9.59 -14.11 5.72
C MET A 117 8.17 -14.26 5.16
N ASN A 118 7.38 -13.18 5.21
CA ASN A 118 5.97 -13.20 4.81
C ASN A 118 5.75 -13.38 3.30
N THR A 119 6.76 -13.11 2.48
CA THR A 119 6.68 -13.24 1.02
C THR A 119 7.50 -14.40 0.46
N MET A 120 7.95 -15.31 1.33
CA MET A 120 8.73 -16.48 0.94
C MET A 120 7.88 -17.51 0.21
N VAL A 121 8.28 -17.87 -1.01
CA VAL A 121 7.68 -18.98 -1.78
C VAL A 121 8.81 -19.79 -2.40
N ASN A 122 8.80 -21.10 -2.17
CA ASN A 122 9.85 -22.02 -2.65
C ASN A 122 11.28 -21.55 -2.27
N GLY A 123 11.47 -21.08 -1.05
CA GLY A 123 12.76 -20.65 -0.53
C GLY A 123 13.27 -19.29 -1.08
N LYS A 124 12.44 -18.55 -1.83
CA LYS A 124 12.81 -17.26 -2.41
C LYS A 124 11.85 -16.16 -1.98
N PRO A 125 12.34 -14.99 -1.53
CA PRO A 125 11.49 -13.84 -1.23
C PRO A 125 10.97 -13.21 -2.53
N HIS A 126 9.74 -12.68 -2.50
CA HIS A 126 9.09 -12.07 -3.67
C HIS A 126 8.82 -10.59 -3.52
N ALA A 127 9.21 -9.97 -2.40
CA ALA A 127 9.08 -8.53 -2.20
C ALA A 127 10.13 -7.97 -1.24
N VAL A 128 10.25 -6.63 -1.26
CA VAL A 128 10.94 -5.83 -0.22
C VAL A 128 9.99 -4.74 0.29
N PRO A 129 10.12 -4.28 1.55
CA PRO A 129 9.22 -3.29 2.11
C PRO A 129 9.40 -1.93 1.44
N PHE A 130 8.31 -1.19 1.35
CA PHE A 130 8.28 0.19 0.89
C PHE A 130 7.82 1.16 1.97
N CYS A 131 6.57 1.03 2.38
CA CYS A 131 5.96 1.87 3.40
C CYS A 131 5.04 1.05 4.30
N TRP A 132 4.64 1.64 5.41
CA TRP A 132 3.75 1.01 6.37
C TRP A 132 2.81 2.04 6.98
N GLY A 133 1.74 1.58 7.55
CA GLY A 133 0.81 2.37 8.32
C GLY A 133 -0.17 1.48 9.04
N THR A 134 -1.19 2.10 9.58
CA THR A 134 -2.24 1.42 10.29
C THR A 134 -3.62 1.78 9.76
N SER A 135 -4.59 0.90 10.01
CA SER A 135 -6.00 1.20 9.87
C SER A 135 -6.62 1.26 11.25
N GLY A 136 -7.35 2.32 11.50
CA GLY A 136 -8.01 2.59 12.77
C GLY A 136 -9.27 3.41 12.54
N LEU A 137 -9.59 4.29 13.48
CA LEU A 137 -10.71 5.20 13.36
C LEU A 137 -10.22 6.60 12.96
N VAL A 138 -10.97 7.26 12.09
CA VAL A 138 -10.92 8.71 11.90
C VAL A 138 -12.20 9.28 12.50
N VAL A 139 -12.04 10.19 13.45
CA VAL A 139 -13.12 10.65 14.32
C VAL A 139 -13.19 12.17 14.31
N ASN A 140 -14.37 12.70 14.11
CA ASN A 140 -14.65 14.11 14.43
C ASN A 140 -14.98 14.20 15.93
N LYS A 141 -14.03 14.66 16.73
CA LYS A 141 -14.09 14.68 18.20
C LYS A 141 -15.13 15.63 18.75
N THR A 142 -15.58 16.63 17.97
CA THR A 142 -16.66 17.54 18.40
C THR A 142 -18.00 16.83 18.51
N VAL A 143 -18.27 15.87 17.61
CA VAL A 143 -19.57 15.18 17.53
C VAL A 143 -19.51 13.70 17.92
N ALA A 144 -18.30 13.14 18.04
CA ALA A 144 -18.07 11.76 18.45
C ALA A 144 -16.88 11.67 19.46
N PRO A 145 -16.92 12.42 20.58
CA PRO A 145 -15.78 12.55 21.50
C PRO A 145 -15.37 11.22 22.17
N ASN A 146 -16.30 10.27 22.25
CA ASN A 146 -16.10 8.98 22.94
C ASN A 146 -15.75 7.83 21.99
N ALA A 147 -15.73 8.06 20.67
CA ALA A 147 -15.37 7.01 19.72
C ALA A 147 -13.89 6.63 19.88
N SER A 148 -13.63 5.37 20.21
CA SER A 148 -12.29 4.89 20.59
C SER A 148 -11.97 3.47 20.14
N ASP A 149 -12.94 2.73 19.59
CA ASP A 149 -12.71 1.37 19.11
C ASP A 149 -13.56 1.04 17.88
N TYR A 150 -13.23 -0.03 17.18
CA TYR A 150 -13.96 -0.47 15.98
C TYR A 150 -15.41 -0.83 16.26
N SER A 151 -15.78 -1.17 17.50
CA SER A 151 -17.16 -1.34 17.92
C SER A 151 -18.01 -0.09 17.69
N ASP A 152 -17.42 1.09 17.68
CA ASP A 152 -18.10 2.36 17.38
C ASP A 152 -18.62 2.45 15.93
N LEU A 153 -18.07 1.62 15.03
CA LEU A 153 -18.62 1.48 13.67
C LEU A 153 -20.00 0.81 13.64
N LEU A 154 -20.37 0.14 14.73
CA LEU A 154 -21.67 -0.54 14.91
C LEU A 154 -22.50 0.09 16.05
N ASN A 155 -22.16 1.32 16.45
CA ASN A 155 -22.83 2.00 17.55
C ASN A 155 -24.02 2.83 17.04
N ALA A 156 -25.21 2.51 17.53
CA ALA A 156 -26.45 3.18 17.16
C ALA A 156 -26.46 4.70 17.45
N PHE A 157 -25.59 5.17 18.37
CA PHE A 157 -25.43 6.59 18.65
C PHE A 157 -24.99 7.38 17.39
N TYR A 158 -24.23 6.75 16.49
CA TYR A 158 -23.76 7.36 15.24
C TYR A 158 -24.63 7.03 14.03
N ASN A 159 -25.93 6.77 14.23
CA ASN A 159 -26.87 6.36 13.18
C ASN A 159 -26.77 7.25 11.92
N GLY A 160 -26.51 6.64 10.77
CA GLY A 160 -26.35 7.33 9.49
C GLY A 160 -25.09 8.21 9.37
N ARG A 161 -24.11 8.07 10.29
CA ARG A 161 -22.90 8.90 10.38
C ARG A 161 -21.60 8.10 10.36
N VAL A 162 -21.67 6.78 10.15
CA VAL A 162 -20.52 5.89 10.10
C VAL A 162 -20.10 5.61 8.66
N SER A 163 -18.81 5.44 8.41
CA SER A 163 -18.30 5.02 7.11
C SER A 163 -17.12 4.05 7.24
N TYR A 164 -17.10 3.02 6.43
CA TYR A 164 -15.99 2.09 6.33
C TYR A 164 -15.92 1.43 4.95
N ARG A 165 -14.82 0.74 4.65
CA ARG A 165 -14.73 -0.08 3.43
C ARG A 165 -15.45 -1.41 3.66
N LEU A 166 -16.32 -1.80 2.73
CA LEU A 166 -16.88 -3.15 2.72
C LEU A 166 -15.83 -4.12 2.13
N LYS A 167 -14.78 -4.37 2.91
CA LYS A 167 -13.59 -5.12 2.58
C LYS A 167 -13.07 -5.89 3.79
N ARG A 168 -12.19 -6.87 3.54
CA ARG A 168 -11.52 -7.69 4.54
C ARG A 168 -11.03 -6.91 5.78
N PRO A 169 -10.37 -5.75 5.69
CA PRO A 169 -9.92 -5.04 6.88
C PRO A 169 -11.02 -4.76 7.90
N THR A 170 -12.23 -4.44 7.47
CA THR A 170 -13.36 -4.18 8.36
C THR A 170 -13.82 -5.45 9.09
N LEU A 171 -13.84 -6.62 8.42
CA LEU A 171 -14.13 -7.89 9.07
C LEU A 171 -13.12 -8.19 10.18
N ILE A 172 -11.85 -8.03 9.90
CA ILE A 172 -10.76 -8.27 10.86
C ILE A 172 -10.83 -7.29 12.04
N ALA A 173 -11.06 -6.00 11.76
CA ALA A 173 -11.21 -4.97 12.78
C ALA A 173 -12.34 -5.27 13.77
N LEU A 174 -13.51 -5.60 13.24
CA LEU A 174 -14.68 -5.93 14.06
C LEU A 174 -14.49 -7.23 14.84
N ALA A 175 -13.79 -8.23 14.29
CA ALA A 175 -13.44 -9.43 15.04
C ALA A 175 -12.59 -9.10 16.29
N PHE A 176 -11.56 -8.25 16.16
CA PHE A 176 -10.77 -7.78 17.30
C PHE A 176 -11.63 -7.00 18.31
N ALA A 177 -12.50 -6.10 17.85
CA ALA A 177 -13.43 -5.37 18.73
C ALA A 177 -14.43 -6.26 19.48
N MET A 178 -14.74 -7.45 18.94
CA MET A 178 -15.55 -8.47 19.60
C MET A 178 -14.75 -9.34 20.58
N GLY A 179 -13.46 -9.06 20.80
CA GLY A 179 -12.56 -9.79 21.70
C GLY A 179 -11.96 -11.07 21.08
N ASP A 180 -12.14 -11.29 19.79
CA ASP A 180 -11.58 -12.44 19.09
C ASP A 180 -10.32 -12.05 18.32
N ASP A 181 -9.32 -12.95 18.29
CA ASP A 181 -8.13 -12.80 17.43
C ASP A 181 -8.30 -13.66 16.16
N PRO A 182 -8.69 -13.04 15.03
CA PRO A 182 -8.93 -13.79 13.79
C PRO A 182 -7.63 -14.40 13.22
N PHE A 183 -6.47 -13.83 13.51
CA PHE A 183 -5.19 -14.32 13.00
C PHE A 183 -4.82 -15.67 13.62
N LYS A 184 -5.16 -15.89 14.89
CA LYS A 184 -4.95 -17.19 15.56
C LYS A 184 -5.85 -18.30 15.00
N LYS A 185 -6.93 -17.93 14.29
CA LYS A 185 -7.86 -18.89 13.68
C LYS A 185 -7.51 -19.25 12.22
N TYR A 186 -6.43 -18.72 11.66
CA TYR A 186 -6.03 -19.01 10.26
C TYR A 186 -5.71 -20.48 10.00
N SER A 187 -5.31 -21.23 11.02
CA SER A 187 -5.07 -22.68 10.94
C SER A 187 -6.34 -23.53 11.12
N ASP A 188 -7.47 -22.93 11.56
CA ASP A 188 -8.77 -23.59 11.75
C ASP A 188 -9.86 -22.89 10.91
N PRO A 189 -10.05 -23.32 9.64
CA PRO A 189 -11.04 -22.70 8.76
C PRO A 189 -12.49 -22.74 9.29
N ALA A 190 -12.86 -23.76 10.10
CA ALA A 190 -14.20 -23.84 10.67
C ALA A 190 -14.40 -22.79 11.76
N ALA A 191 -13.47 -22.67 12.70
CA ALA A 191 -13.51 -21.63 13.73
C ALA A 191 -13.43 -20.22 13.12
N TYR A 192 -12.65 -20.07 12.03
CA TYR A 192 -12.58 -18.80 11.30
C TYR A 192 -13.91 -18.46 10.62
N GLN A 193 -14.56 -19.43 9.96
CA GLN A 193 -15.89 -19.23 9.34
C GLN A 193 -16.93 -18.79 10.37
N MET A 194 -17.00 -19.48 11.52
CA MET A 194 -17.95 -19.14 12.60
C MET A 194 -17.75 -17.70 13.09
N LEU A 195 -16.48 -17.28 13.27
CA LEU A 195 -16.16 -15.91 13.64
C LEU A 195 -16.60 -14.91 12.57
N MET A 196 -16.29 -15.18 11.30
CA MET A 196 -16.65 -14.28 10.21
C MET A 196 -18.15 -14.20 9.97
N ASP A 197 -18.91 -15.29 10.17
CA ASP A 197 -20.38 -15.29 10.13
C ASP A 197 -20.96 -14.40 11.25
N LYS A 198 -20.41 -14.48 12.49
CA LYS A 198 -20.77 -13.59 13.60
C LYS A 198 -20.52 -12.12 13.28
N VAL A 199 -19.34 -11.81 12.74
CA VAL A 199 -18.98 -10.45 12.33
C VAL A 199 -19.88 -9.96 11.20
N GLY A 200 -20.12 -10.81 10.20
CA GLY A 200 -21.00 -10.49 9.09
C GLY A 200 -22.44 -10.17 9.54
N GLN A 201 -22.98 -10.94 10.51
CA GLN A 201 -24.28 -10.67 11.09
C GLN A 201 -24.30 -9.31 11.78
N ALA A 202 -23.32 -9.00 12.63
CA ALA A 202 -23.22 -7.71 13.29
C ALA A 202 -23.11 -6.53 12.29
N MET A 203 -22.40 -6.72 11.17
CA MET A 203 -22.36 -5.72 10.10
C MET A 203 -23.71 -5.54 9.41
N MET A 204 -24.50 -6.60 9.23
CA MET A 204 -25.86 -6.50 8.69
C MET A 204 -26.79 -5.77 9.67
N ASP A 205 -26.72 -6.09 10.94
CA ASP A 205 -27.52 -5.44 12.00
C ASP A 205 -27.14 -3.94 12.13
N GLY A 206 -25.85 -3.61 11.98
CA GLY A 206 -25.33 -2.24 12.02
C GLY A 206 -25.49 -1.43 10.73
N LYS A 207 -26.03 -2.02 9.67
CA LYS A 207 -26.18 -1.35 8.37
C LYS A 207 -26.93 -0.01 8.42
N PRO A 208 -27.99 0.17 9.25
CA PRO A 208 -28.65 1.46 9.39
C PRO A 208 -27.74 2.60 9.88
N PHE A 209 -26.64 2.27 10.57
CA PHE A 209 -25.71 3.27 11.10
C PHE A 209 -24.74 3.78 10.04
N VAL A 210 -24.61 3.07 8.92
CA VAL A 210 -23.65 3.37 7.86
C VAL A 210 -24.20 4.43 6.91
N LYS A 211 -23.50 5.55 6.79
CA LYS A 211 -23.78 6.59 5.80
C LYS A 211 -23.41 6.09 4.39
N ASN A 212 -22.23 5.52 4.26
CA ASN A 212 -21.73 4.97 3.00
C ASN A 212 -20.61 3.95 3.21
N TYR A 213 -20.39 3.11 2.21
CA TYR A 213 -19.21 2.27 2.11
C TYR A 213 -18.24 2.93 1.13
N TRP A 214 -17.19 3.57 1.66
CA TRP A 214 -16.25 4.26 0.82
C TRP A 214 -15.34 3.29 0.05
N THR A 215 -15.02 3.65 -1.19
CA THR A 215 -14.12 2.88 -2.09
C THR A 215 -12.89 3.68 -2.49
N ASN A 216 -12.95 5.00 -2.33
CA ASN A 216 -11.93 5.97 -2.70
C ASN A 216 -11.61 6.85 -1.48
N GLY A 217 -10.32 7.00 -1.15
CA GLY A 217 -9.88 7.78 0.01
C GLY A 217 -10.28 9.25 -0.06
N ASP A 218 -10.23 9.88 -1.25
CA ASP A 218 -10.61 11.29 -1.39
C ASP A 218 -12.10 11.50 -1.08
N ALA A 219 -12.97 10.57 -1.50
CA ALA A 219 -14.39 10.62 -1.20
C ALA A 219 -14.65 10.51 0.32
N LEU A 220 -13.89 9.64 1.01
CA LEU A 220 -13.94 9.56 2.47
C LEU A 220 -13.51 10.88 3.12
N LEU A 221 -12.36 11.43 2.72
CA LEU A 221 -11.88 12.71 3.25
C LEU A 221 -12.91 13.82 3.07
N GLN A 222 -13.57 13.86 1.90
CA GLN A 222 -14.63 14.84 1.63
C GLN A 222 -15.84 14.64 2.55
N SER A 223 -16.31 13.41 2.78
CA SER A 223 -17.44 13.13 3.68
C SER A 223 -17.14 13.49 5.15
N MET A 224 -15.88 13.34 5.57
CA MET A 224 -15.44 13.79 6.90
C MET A 224 -15.39 15.32 7.01
N ARG A 225 -14.84 16.01 5.99
CA ARG A 225 -14.78 17.49 5.94
C ARG A 225 -16.17 18.12 5.96
N SER A 226 -17.11 17.55 5.23
CA SER A 226 -18.50 18.06 5.17
C SER A 226 -19.33 17.75 6.42
N GLY A 227 -18.80 16.92 7.34
CA GLY A 227 -19.55 16.49 8.54
C GLY A 227 -20.66 15.48 8.22
N GLU A 228 -20.71 14.91 7.01
CA GLU A 228 -21.65 13.82 6.70
C GLU A 228 -21.30 12.53 7.45
N VAL A 229 -20.01 12.32 7.71
CA VAL A 229 -19.48 11.19 8.47
C VAL A 229 -18.82 11.71 9.74
N HIS A 230 -19.13 11.09 10.86
CA HIS A 230 -18.57 11.44 12.17
C HIS A 230 -17.48 10.46 12.60
N VAL A 231 -17.65 9.16 12.27
CA VAL A 231 -16.73 8.07 12.61
C VAL A 231 -16.48 7.25 11.35
N ALA A 232 -15.23 7.07 10.99
CA ALA A 232 -14.86 6.23 9.84
C ALA A 232 -13.73 5.28 10.19
N MET A 233 -13.76 4.06 9.65
CA MET A 233 -12.57 3.24 9.60
C MET A 233 -11.72 3.67 8.38
N ALA A 234 -10.50 4.10 8.64
CA ALA A 234 -9.58 4.57 7.61
C ALA A 234 -8.11 4.34 8.00
N TRP A 235 -7.21 4.84 7.17
CA TRP A 235 -5.78 4.82 7.41
C TRP A 235 -5.35 6.02 8.26
N ASP A 236 -4.28 5.84 9.04
CA ASP A 236 -3.62 6.87 9.84
C ASP A 236 -3.28 8.13 9.03
N GLY A 237 -2.60 7.98 7.90
CA GLY A 237 -2.27 9.11 7.03
C GLY A 237 -3.49 9.89 6.53
N ALA A 238 -4.64 9.23 6.32
CA ALA A 238 -5.89 9.91 5.96
C ALA A 238 -6.41 10.77 7.12
N GLY A 239 -6.41 10.21 8.34
CA GLY A 239 -6.81 10.96 9.54
C GLY A 239 -5.89 12.13 9.84
N TRP A 240 -4.58 11.95 9.70
CA TRP A 240 -3.61 13.02 9.93
C TRP A 240 -3.66 14.13 8.88
N LYS A 241 -3.97 13.81 7.62
CA LYS A 241 -4.25 14.85 6.60
C LYS A 241 -5.46 15.71 6.97
N LEU A 242 -6.51 15.10 7.51
CA LEU A 242 -7.68 15.84 8.00
C LEU A 242 -7.36 16.64 9.25
N HIS A 243 -6.55 16.10 10.16
CA HIS A 243 -6.11 16.80 11.36
C HIS A 243 -5.28 18.05 11.05
N ASP A 244 -4.41 18.00 10.06
CA ASP A 244 -3.65 19.17 9.60
C ASP A 244 -4.58 20.30 9.09
N GLU A 245 -5.77 19.95 8.55
CA GLU A 245 -6.77 20.89 8.06
C GLU A 245 -7.74 21.36 9.16
N ASN A 246 -8.15 20.44 10.03
CA ASN A 246 -9.08 20.65 11.13
C ASN A 246 -8.69 19.78 12.35
N PRO A 247 -8.16 20.40 13.43
CA PRO A 247 -7.72 19.68 14.64
C PRO A 247 -8.83 18.89 15.37
N ASP A 248 -10.11 19.19 15.10
CA ASP A 248 -11.23 18.44 15.67
C ASP A 248 -11.40 17.06 15.03
N ILE A 249 -10.80 16.83 13.86
CA ILE A 249 -10.78 15.53 13.21
C ILE A 249 -9.41 14.90 13.41
N ASP A 250 -9.36 13.66 13.89
CA ASP A 250 -8.08 12.99 14.11
C ASP A 250 -8.17 11.48 13.88
N PHE A 251 -7.02 10.87 13.69
CA PHE A 251 -6.88 9.43 13.74
C PHE A 251 -6.80 8.97 15.20
N VAL A 252 -7.55 7.94 15.52
CA VAL A 252 -7.60 7.28 16.82
C VAL A 252 -7.15 5.84 16.64
N ALA A 253 -6.09 5.44 17.33
CA ALA A 253 -5.68 4.04 17.43
C ALA A 253 -6.74 3.30 18.25
N PRO A 254 -7.44 2.27 17.69
CA PRO A 254 -8.51 1.59 18.41
C PRO A 254 -8.01 0.84 19.63
N ALA A 255 -8.83 0.78 20.69
CA ALA A 255 -8.49 0.10 21.94
C ALA A 255 -8.21 -1.40 21.71
N SER A 256 -8.90 -2.04 20.78
CA SER A 256 -8.67 -3.43 20.39
C SER A 256 -7.40 -3.64 19.53
N GLY A 257 -6.74 -2.56 19.12
CA GLY A 257 -5.48 -2.54 18.37
C GLY A 257 -5.65 -2.10 16.93
N ALA A 258 -4.83 -1.13 16.51
CA ALA A 258 -4.79 -0.69 15.12
C ALA A 258 -4.28 -1.82 14.21
N LEU A 259 -4.85 -1.97 13.02
CA LEU A 259 -4.43 -2.99 12.06
C LEU A 259 -3.22 -2.51 11.26
N GLY A 260 -2.06 -3.08 11.53
CA GLY A 260 -0.80 -2.74 10.85
C GLY A 260 -0.64 -3.41 9.50
N TRP A 261 -0.28 -2.64 8.49
CA TRP A 261 0.01 -3.12 7.14
C TRP A 261 1.38 -2.65 6.66
N ILE A 262 2.02 -3.46 5.82
CA ILE A 262 3.26 -3.10 5.12
C ILE A 262 3.03 -3.31 3.64
N ASP A 263 3.15 -2.24 2.86
CA ASP A 263 3.14 -2.31 1.41
C ASP A 263 4.55 -2.45 0.88
N THR A 264 4.67 -3.13 -0.24
CA THR A 264 5.93 -3.66 -0.70
C THR A 264 6.21 -3.26 -2.14
N PHE A 265 7.44 -3.52 -2.58
CA PHE A 265 7.81 -3.60 -3.97
C PHE A 265 7.92 -5.07 -4.38
N ALA A 266 7.16 -5.49 -5.38
CA ALA A 266 7.17 -6.83 -5.96
C ALA A 266 7.32 -6.77 -7.48
N LEU A 267 8.10 -7.67 -8.06
CA LEU A 267 8.31 -7.74 -9.50
C LEU A 267 7.26 -8.65 -10.13
N PRO A 268 6.42 -8.16 -11.07
CA PRO A 268 5.55 -9.03 -11.86
C PRO A 268 6.35 -10.09 -12.63
N ALA A 269 5.74 -11.28 -12.82
CA ALA A 269 6.45 -12.44 -13.37
C ALA A 269 7.01 -12.23 -14.79
N LYS A 270 6.41 -11.34 -15.57
CA LYS A 270 6.81 -11.01 -16.95
C LYS A 270 7.18 -9.55 -17.12
N ALA A 271 7.72 -8.93 -16.06
CA ALA A 271 8.26 -7.57 -16.12
C ALA A 271 9.33 -7.48 -17.22
N LYS A 272 9.25 -6.44 -18.04
CA LYS A 272 10.19 -6.21 -19.15
C LYS A 272 11.37 -5.34 -18.73
N ASN A 273 11.09 -4.33 -17.89
CA ASN A 273 12.09 -3.39 -17.39
C ASN A 273 12.45 -3.67 -15.92
N VAL A 274 12.98 -4.86 -15.64
CA VAL A 274 13.42 -5.26 -14.30
C VAL A 274 14.55 -4.36 -13.77
N ALA A 275 15.45 -3.90 -14.65
CA ALA A 275 16.53 -2.98 -14.25
C ALA A 275 15.97 -1.63 -13.78
N GLY A 276 15.02 -1.05 -14.51
CA GLY A 276 14.33 0.17 -14.13
C GLY A 276 13.56 0.00 -12.82
N ALA A 277 12.92 -1.16 -12.61
CA ALA A 277 12.22 -1.47 -11.35
C ALA A 277 13.17 -1.44 -10.14
N TYR A 278 14.37 -2.05 -10.22
CA TYR A 278 15.36 -1.97 -9.14
C TYR A 278 15.91 -0.55 -8.93
N LYS A 279 16.07 0.24 -10.01
CA LYS A 279 16.45 1.66 -9.89
C LYS A 279 15.37 2.44 -9.11
N TRP A 280 14.06 2.21 -9.41
CA TRP A 280 12.95 2.84 -8.70
C TRP A 280 12.90 2.43 -7.23
N ILE A 281 13.03 1.14 -6.91
CA ILE A 281 13.07 0.65 -5.53
C ILE A 281 14.17 1.37 -4.73
N ASN A 282 15.41 1.33 -5.23
CA ASN A 282 16.53 1.96 -4.56
C ASN A 282 16.40 3.50 -4.48
N PHE A 283 15.76 4.12 -5.47
CA PHE A 283 15.47 5.56 -5.48
C PHE A 283 14.46 5.93 -4.38
N MET A 284 13.34 5.21 -4.30
CA MET A 284 12.29 5.49 -3.30
C MET A 284 12.73 5.23 -1.87
N LEU A 285 13.69 4.31 -1.67
CA LEU A 285 14.24 3.97 -0.35
C LEU A 285 15.42 4.86 0.08
N ARG A 286 15.89 5.82 -0.74
CA ARG A 286 16.82 6.84 -0.26
C ARG A 286 16.17 7.67 0.83
N ALA A 287 16.92 8.01 1.88
CA ALA A 287 16.39 8.72 3.05
C ALA A 287 15.63 10.00 2.69
N GLU A 288 16.16 10.82 1.79
CA GLU A 288 15.55 12.07 1.34
C GLU A 288 14.25 11.85 0.54
N ASN A 289 14.18 10.83 -0.31
CA ASN A 289 12.99 10.54 -1.11
C ASN A 289 11.90 9.89 -0.26
N ALA A 290 12.30 8.99 0.62
CA ALA A 290 11.41 8.34 1.57
C ALA A 290 10.82 9.35 2.57
N ALA A 291 11.62 10.31 3.07
CA ALA A 291 11.13 11.39 3.90
C ALA A 291 10.16 12.30 3.13
N ALA A 292 10.48 12.67 1.88
CA ALA A 292 9.57 13.45 1.04
C ALA A 292 8.23 12.73 0.82
N PHE A 293 8.24 11.41 0.58
CA PHE A 293 7.04 10.59 0.49
C PHE A 293 6.23 10.63 1.80
N THR A 294 6.88 10.37 2.95
CA THR A 294 6.23 10.34 4.26
C THR A 294 5.66 11.72 4.64
N ASN A 295 6.37 12.79 4.36
CA ASN A 295 5.89 14.16 4.65
C ASN A 295 4.63 14.50 3.85
N MET A 296 4.49 13.98 2.61
CA MET A 296 3.30 14.21 1.78
C MET A 296 2.15 13.25 2.10
N GLU A 297 2.45 11.96 2.17
CA GLU A 297 1.41 10.93 2.28
C GLU A 297 1.08 10.57 3.73
N LYS A 298 1.94 10.97 4.68
CA LYS A 298 1.80 10.72 6.13
C LYS A 298 1.94 9.25 6.54
N TYR A 299 2.32 8.36 5.62
CA TYR A 299 2.60 6.95 5.95
C TYR A 299 4.04 6.77 6.42
N GLY A 300 4.27 5.79 7.28
CA GLY A 300 5.61 5.37 7.66
C GLY A 300 6.40 4.83 6.48
N THR A 301 7.71 4.92 6.54
CA THR A 301 8.59 4.40 5.49
C THR A 301 9.45 3.25 5.99
N ALA A 302 9.82 2.34 5.08
CA ALA A 302 10.81 1.31 5.35
C ALA A 302 12.26 1.81 5.28
N SER A 303 12.49 3.09 4.95
CA SER A 303 13.84 3.66 4.85
C SER A 303 14.44 3.93 6.23
N ALA A 304 15.63 3.38 6.50
CA ALA A 304 16.34 3.49 7.78
C ALA A 304 16.77 4.93 8.13
N GLY A 305 16.99 5.79 7.15
CA GLY A 305 17.49 7.16 7.35
C GLY A 305 16.45 8.26 7.36
N ALA A 306 15.23 7.97 6.94
CA ALA A 306 14.22 8.98 6.65
C ALA A 306 13.68 9.72 7.89
N THR A 307 13.57 9.05 9.03
CA THR A 307 12.95 9.60 10.26
C THR A 307 13.55 10.95 10.69
N LYS A 308 14.85 11.12 10.51
CA LYS A 308 15.56 12.37 10.87
C LYS A 308 15.22 13.55 9.95
N MET A 309 14.63 13.26 8.79
CA MET A 309 14.29 14.23 7.74
C MET A 309 12.78 14.52 7.68
N LEU A 310 12.00 13.92 8.59
CA LEU A 310 10.56 14.16 8.64
C LEU A 310 10.25 15.55 9.22
N ASP A 311 9.21 16.18 8.71
CA ASP A 311 8.66 17.42 9.25
C ASP A 311 8.21 17.19 10.71
N ALA A 312 8.30 18.24 11.53
CA ALA A 312 7.94 18.17 12.95
C ALA A 312 6.48 17.76 13.17
N SER A 313 5.57 18.26 12.31
CA SER A 313 4.15 17.89 12.36
C SER A 313 3.94 16.40 12.09
N VAL A 314 4.67 15.84 11.12
CA VAL A 314 4.57 14.41 10.77
C VAL A 314 5.10 13.54 11.92
N ARG A 315 6.25 13.88 12.50
CA ARG A 315 6.76 13.19 13.68
C ARG A 315 5.77 13.26 14.85
N GLY A 316 5.22 14.46 15.11
CA GLY A 316 4.22 14.66 16.16
C GLY A 316 2.95 13.82 15.97
N ASN A 317 2.52 13.57 14.73
CA ASN A 317 1.40 12.68 14.44
C ASN A 317 1.67 11.25 14.92
N PHE A 318 2.85 10.69 14.59
CA PHE A 318 3.24 9.36 15.05
C PHE A 318 3.34 9.28 16.57
N GLU A 319 4.03 10.24 17.21
CA GLU A 319 4.23 10.25 18.66
C GLU A 319 2.91 10.40 19.43
N ARG A 320 1.99 11.23 18.94
CA ARG A 320 0.67 11.45 19.57
C ARG A 320 -0.24 10.23 19.44
N THR A 321 -0.21 9.57 18.28
CA THR A 321 -1.12 8.47 17.97
C THR A 321 -0.64 7.14 18.54
N PHE A 322 0.67 6.92 18.53
CA PHE A 322 1.28 5.66 18.94
C PHE A 322 2.31 5.88 20.03
N PRO A 323 1.91 6.26 21.27
CA PRO A 323 2.79 6.14 22.41
C PRO A 323 3.23 4.65 22.55
N MET A 324 4.37 4.40 23.21
CA MET A 324 5.01 3.06 23.24
C MET A 324 4.03 1.90 23.50
N LYS A 325 3.09 2.08 24.44
CA LYS A 325 2.07 1.06 24.77
C LYS A 325 1.13 0.69 23.61
N ASP A 326 0.88 1.63 22.69
CA ASP A 326 -0.05 1.44 21.57
C ASP A 326 0.68 0.86 20.36
N ILE A 327 2.01 1.05 20.26
CA ILE A 327 2.85 0.37 19.26
C ILE A 327 2.80 -1.14 19.46
N ASP A 328 2.92 -1.61 20.72
CA ASP A 328 2.87 -3.04 21.06
C ASP A 328 1.48 -3.65 20.79
N ASN A 329 0.43 -2.83 20.74
CA ASN A 329 -0.93 -3.27 20.45
C ASN A 329 -1.26 -3.30 18.94
N ILE A 330 -0.35 -2.90 18.05
CA ILE A 330 -0.58 -2.98 16.60
C ILE A 330 -0.73 -4.45 16.17
N LYS A 331 -1.82 -4.76 15.48
CA LYS A 331 -2.15 -6.08 14.94
C LYS A 331 -1.65 -6.18 13.50
N TRP A 332 -0.42 -6.61 13.32
CA TRP A 332 0.19 -6.75 11.99
C TRP A 332 -0.45 -7.89 11.21
N TYR A 333 -0.84 -7.62 9.95
CA TYR A 333 -1.41 -8.65 9.08
C TYR A 333 -0.41 -9.75 8.76
N PRO A 334 -0.68 -11.00 9.13
CA PRO A 334 0.07 -12.15 8.65
C PRO A 334 -0.36 -12.52 7.21
N PRO A 335 0.44 -13.32 6.50
CA PRO A 335 0.04 -13.87 5.20
C PRO A 335 -1.32 -14.55 5.27
N VAL A 336 -2.25 -14.13 4.39
CA VAL A 336 -3.61 -14.67 4.40
C VAL A 336 -3.70 -15.95 3.56
N PRO A 337 -4.25 -17.06 4.11
CA PRO A 337 -4.56 -18.26 3.32
C PRO A 337 -5.63 -17.98 2.26
N ALA A 338 -5.40 -18.42 1.02
CA ALA A 338 -6.29 -18.15 -0.10
C ALA A 338 -7.74 -18.66 0.09
N ALA A 339 -7.91 -19.74 0.88
CA ALA A 339 -9.23 -20.27 1.21
C ALA A 339 -10.03 -19.31 2.09
N LEU A 340 -9.38 -18.62 3.02
CA LEU A 340 -10.02 -17.66 3.92
C LEU A 340 -10.43 -16.40 3.18
N GLU A 341 -9.66 -15.92 2.21
CA GLU A 341 -10.07 -14.79 1.36
C GLU A 341 -11.38 -15.05 0.61
N SER A 342 -11.54 -16.27 0.08
CA SER A 342 -12.79 -16.65 -0.60
C SER A 342 -13.99 -16.68 0.36
N MET A 343 -13.76 -17.10 1.60
CA MET A 343 -14.74 -17.12 2.66
C MET A 343 -15.17 -15.70 3.07
N GLU A 344 -14.21 -14.83 3.33
CA GLU A 344 -14.42 -13.42 3.61
C GLU A 344 -15.21 -12.71 2.50
N GLY A 345 -14.88 -12.98 1.23
CA GLY A 345 -15.62 -12.46 0.07
C GLY A 345 -17.10 -12.79 0.12
N LYS A 346 -17.45 -14.06 0.40
CA LYS A 346 -18.86 -14.50 0.53
C LYS A 346 -19.61 -13.79 1.67
N ILE A 347 -18.93 -13.54 2.80
CA ILE A 347 -19.53 -12.79 3.92
C ILE A 347 -19.80 -11.35 3.51
N LEU A 348 -18.80 -10.69 2.87
CA LEU A 348 -18.97 -9.31 2.39
C LEU A 348 -20.08 -9.18 1.34
N ASP A 349 -20.24 -10.16 0.47
CA ASP A 349 -21.33 -10.20 -0.51
C ASP A 349 -22.70 -10.32 0.19
N LYS A 350 -22.82 -11.15 1.26
CA LYS A 350 -24.04 -11.23 2.07
C LYS A 350 -24.35 -9.88 2.75
N VAL A 351 -23.35 -9.24 3.37
CA VAL A 351 -23.52 -7.91 4.01
C VAL A 351 -23.96 -6.87 2.98
N LYS A 352 -23.38 -6.90 1.78
CA LYS A 352 -23.76 -5.99 0.70
C LYS A 352 -25.20 -6.20 0.25
N ALA A 353 -25.65 -7.45 0.13
CA ALA A 353 -26.98 -7.83 -0.34
C ALA A 353 -28.08 -7.69 0.72
N ALA A 354 -27.76 -7.61 2.00
CA ALA A 354 -28.73 -7.40 3.08
C ALA A 354 -29.49 -6.07 2.87
N ASN A 355 -30.82 -6.06 3.13
CA ASN A 355 -31.70 -4.89 2.98
C ASN A 355 -31.58 -3.94 4.17
#